data_9dacd3dad82ceae2d180fbacf69d63cb
#
_entry.id   9dacd3dad82ceae2d180fbacf69d63cb
#
_cell.length_a   1.000
_cell.length_b   1.000
_cell.length_c   1.000
_cell.angle_alpha   90.00
_cell.angle_beta   90.00
_cell.angle_gamma   90.00
#
_symmetry.space_group_name_H-M   'P 1'
#
loop_
_entity.id
_entity.type
_entity.pdbx_description
1 polymer ?
#
loop_
_entity_poly.entity_id
_entity_poly.type
_entity_poly.pdbx_seq_one_letter_code
_entity_poly.pdbx_strand_id
1 'polypeptide(L)'
;MIWKARSAALRRPTLCLTSSQAMYWASEGIFTDITKQIDGLDNKDDLQQGHIEAGTVDGAEYTLPFITDVSVMVWNKELYKKAGLDPDKGPSSISEFVEQAKKVAALNEDGVAGSYLAGQSGGALVFDLFPSVWADGETVLNDDGTEATLNNDSMKGVLDAYKELANTTNGLGAGSKEETGATWTAPFANGKIGVMPYPNTSTTALFDAEKDGGFEVGVTPIPGTKEGKTSTFLGGDAMGISKDSKHVAQAWNFLSWLMSNDAQKKVFADNGDTASNIQTLKTAYKDADPRVQTINSVIIDGNGKTPKSAAFNEAFNAAGSPWQLLIQNAVWGKSDLKADNQAITDVLDQ
;
A
#
# COMPACT_ATOMS: atom_id res chain seq x y z
N MET A 1 -1.72 25.85 -4.03
CA MET A 1 -2.28 24.70 -4.81
C MET A 1 -3.68 24.30 -4.33
N ILE A 2 -3.95 24.34 -3.04
CA ILE A 2 -5.22 23.99 -2.37
C ILE A 2 -6.45 24.72 -2.95
N TRP A 3 -6.33 26.02 -3.26
CA TRP A 3 -7.46 26.81 -3.79
C TRP A 3 -7.92 26.40 -5.20
N LYS A 4 -7.00 25.91 -6.06
CA LYS A 4 -7.33 25.39 -7.40
C LYS A 4 -7.96 23.99 -7.35
N ALA A 5 -7.56 23.15 -6.41
CA ALA A 5 -8.15 21.85 -6.19
C ALA A 5 -9.59 21.99 -5.67
N ARG A 6 -9.82 22.85 -4.67
CA ARG A 6 -11.16 23.20 -4.18
C ARG A 6 -12.11 23.67 -5.31
N SER A 7 -11.65 24.57 -6.18
CA SER A 7 -12.50 25.12 -7.26
C SER A 7 -12.82 24.11 -8.37
N ALA A 8 -11.99 23.08 -8.57
CA ALA A 8 -12.24 22.00 -9.53
C ALA A 8 -13.17 20.92 -8.94
N ALA A 9 -13.00 20.60 -7.64
CA ALA A 9 -13.81 19.67 -6.89
C ALA A 9 -15.29 20.09 -6.84
N LEU A 10 -15.56 21.38 -6.64
CA LEU A 10 -16.91 21.96 -6.53
C LEU A 10 -17.78 21.82 -7.79
N ARG A 11 -17.21 21.36 -8.94
CA ARG A 11 -17.95 21.20 -10.21
C ARG A 11 -18.31 19.76 -10.54
N ARG A 12 -17.86 18.78 -9.75
CA ARG A 12 -18.12 17.36 -9.99
C ARG A 12 -19.09 16.81 -8.95
N PRO A 13 -20.03 15.93 -9.32
CA PRO A 13 -20.98 15.35 -8.37
C PRO A 13 -20.30 14.37 -7.40
N THR A 14 -19.26 13.68 -7.85
CA THR A 14 -18.45 12.76 -7.06
C THR A 14 -16.97 13.12 -7.15
N LEU A 15 -16.21 12.79 -6.13
CA LEU A 15 -14.76 12.97 -6.04
C LEU A 15 -14.12 11.63 -5.70
N CYS A 16 -13.07 11.28 -6.45
CA CYS A 16 -12.23 10.13 -6.18
C CYS A 16 -10.86 10.62 -5.69
N LEU A 17 -10.32 9.96 -4.68
CA LEU A 17 -9.03 10.28 -4.09
C LEU A 17 -8.45 9.04 -3.41
N THR A 18 -7.15 9.03 -3.12
CA THR A 18 -6.54 7.93 -2.39
C THR A 18 -7.14 7.79 -0.99
N SER A 19 -7.38 6.57 -0.54
CA SER A 19 -8.01 6.28 0.76
C SER A 19 -7.25 6.91 1.93
N SER A 20 -5.92 6.97 1.86
CA SER A 20 -5.08 7.62 2.89
C SER A 20 -5.27 9.15 3.01
N GLN A 21 -5.89 9.80 2.03
CA GLN A 21 -6.22 11.23 2.06
C GLN A 21 -7.70 11.50 2.39
N ALA A 22 -8.52 10.45 2.51
CA ALA A 22 -9.97 10.60 2.67
C ALA A 22 -10.31 11.38 3.95
N MET A 23 -9.67 11.07 5.07
CA MET A 23 -9.87 11.75 6.35
C MET A 23 -9.56 13.25 6.27
N TYR A 24 -8.42 13.64 5.69
CA TYR A 24 -8.06 15.04 5.51
C TYR A 24 -9.12 15.81 4.72
N TRP A 25 -9.53 15.30 3.57
CA TRP A 25 -10.51 16.00 2.75
C TRP A 25 -11.92 16.00 3.35
N ALA A 26 -12.25 14.96 4.13
CA ALA A 26 -13.51 14.94 4.88
C ALA A 26 -13.52 16.00 5.99
N SER A 27 -12.42 16.16 6.75
CA SER A 27 -12.26 17.19 7.78
C SER A 27 -12.29 18.61 7.19
N GLU A 28 -11.76 18.79 5.96
CA GLU A 28 -11.87 20.05 5.21
C GLU A 28 -13.30 20.35 4.70
N GLY A 29 -14.24 19.44 4.94
CA GLY A 29 -15.65 19.63 4.63
C GLY A 29 -15.97 19.69 3.14
N ILE A 30 -15.21 18.99 2.28
CA ILE A 30 -15.49 18.94 0.84
C ILE A 30 -16.53 17.90 0.45
N PHE A 31 -16.86 16.96 1.36
CA PHE A 31 -17.81 15.88 1.13
C PHE A 31 -19.15 16.11 1.83
N THR A 32 -20.20 15.51 1.28
CA THR A 32 -21.49 15.33 1.93
C THR A 32 -21.42 14.17 2.90
N ASP A 33 -21.96 14.34 4.12
CA ASP A 33 -22.18 13.22 5.05
C ASP A 33 -23.14 12.20 4.41
N ILE A 34 -22.68 10.97 4.25
CA ILE A 34 -23.43 9.85 3.65
C ILE A 34 -23.63 8.69 4.63
N THR A 35 -23.45 8.91 5.94
CA THR A 35 -23.59 7.90 6.99
C THR A 35 -24.92 7.14 6.89
N LYS A 36 -26.05 7.86 6.82
CA LYS A 36 -27.38 7.23 6.72
C LYS A 36 -27.56 6.41 5.46
N GLN A 37 -26.93 6.83 4.38
CA GLN A 37 -26.98 6.13 3.10
C GLN A 37 -26.15 4.84 3.16
N ILE A 38 -24.97 4.88 3.78
CA ILE A 38 -24.12 3.70 4.01
C ILE A 38 -24.84 2.72 4.95
N ASP A 39 -25.43 3.19 6.03
CA ASP A 39 -26.22 2.39 6.96
C ASP A 39 -27.38 1.66 6.30
N GLY A 40 -27.92 2.22 5.22
CA GLY A 40 -29.00 1.64 4.43
C GLY A 40 -28.55 0.67 3.35
N LEU A 41 -27.27 0.38 3.19
CA LEU A 41 -26.77 -0.61 2.23
C LEU A 41 -26.96 -2.03 2.76
N ASP A 42 -27.60 -2.90 1.98
CA ASP A 42 -27.80 -4.31 2.34
C ASP A 42 -26.48 -5.08 2.50
N ASN A 43 -25.39 -4.60 1.90
CA ASN A 43 -24.08 -5.20 1.93
C ASN A 43 -23.01 -4.35 2.66
N LYS A 44 -23.45 -3.49 3.61
CA LYS A 44 -22.53 -2.63 4.37
C LYS A 44 -21.39 -3.41 5.02
N ASP A 45 -21.71 -4.54 5.65
CA ASP A 45 -20.73 -5.39 6.34
C ASP A 45 -19.76 -6.12 5.41
N ASP A 46 -20.03 -6.09 4.10
CA ASP A 46 -19.21 -6.69 3.06
C ASP A 46 -18.19 -5.70 2.46
N LEU A 47 -18.30 -4.43 2.80
CA LEU A 47 -17.37 -3.39 2.35
C LEU A 47 -16.05 -3.44 3.13
N GLN A 48 -14.99 -2.98 2.50
CA GLN A 48 -13.68 -2.84 3.15
C GLN A 48 -13.76 -1.81 4.28
N GLN A 49 -13.84 -2.28 5.52
CA GLN A 49 -14.02 -1.42 6.69
C GLN A 49 -12.87 -0.41 6.87
N GLY A 50 -11.63 -0.79 6.54
CA GLY A 50 -10.50 0.14 6.59
C GLY A 50 -10.66 1.37 5.70
N HIS A 51 -11.30 1.22 4.52
CA HIS A 51 -11.62 2.36 3.64
C HIS A 51 -12.77 3.22 4.18
N ILE A 52 -13.81 2.60 4.78
CA ILE A 52 -14.90 3.34 5.44
C ILE A 52 -14.34 4.18 6.58
N GLU A 53 -13.54 3.53 7.44
CA GLU A 53 -12.91 4.20 8.58
C GLU A 53 -11.94 5.32 8.16
N ALA A 54 -11.19 5.15 7.06
CA ALA A 54 -10.31 6.19 6.52
C ALA A 54 -11.07 7.44 6.05
N GLY A 55 -12.36 7.30 5.69
CA GLY A 55 -13.26 8.39 5.32
C GLY A 55 -14.21 8.82 6.42
N THR A 56 -14.00 8.41 7.67
CA THR A 56 -14.84 8.74 8.83
C THR A 56 -14.20 9.84 9.66
N VAL A 57 -14.95 10.91 9.92
CA VAL A 57 -14.54 12.04 10.77
C VAL A 57 -15.66 12.34 11.77
N ASP A 58 -15.33 12.44 13.06
CA ASP A 58 -16.28 12.71 14.14
C ASP A 58 -17.51 11.78 14.14
N GLY A 59 -17.30 10.51 13.73
CA GLY A 59 -18.36 9.50 13.65
C GLY A 59 -19.26 9.60 12.42
N ALA A 60 -19.04 10.56 11.50
CA ALA A 60 -19.74 10.68 10.23
C ALA A 60 -18.91 10.06 9.09
N GLU A 61 -19.56 9.29 8.22
CA GLU A 61 -18.96 8.60 7.08
C GLU A 61 -19.13 9.44 5.81
N TYR A 62 -18.04 9.71 5.11
CA TYR A 62 -18.00 10.63 3.96
C TYR A 62 -17.65 9.95 2.65
N THR A 63 -17.01 8.78 2.68
CA THR A 63 -16.54 8.09 1.47
C THR A 63 -16.87 6.61 1.49
N LEU A 64 -16.92 6.03 0.29
CA LEU A 64 -17.01 4.59 0.01
C LEU A 64 -15.72 4.12 -0.65
N PRO A 65 -15.31 2.84 -0.46
CA PRO A 65 -14.19 2.27 -1.21
C PRO A 65 -14.52 2.30 -2.72
N PHE A 66 -13.51 2.59 -3.54
CA PHE A 66 -13.64 2.55 -5.00
C PHE A 66 -12.87 1.38 -5.59
N ILE A 67 -11.56 1.38 -5.48
CA ILE A 67 -10.67 0.29 -5.87
C ILE A 67 -9.78 -0.05 -4.68
N THR A 68 -9.44 -1.32 -4.53
CA THR A 68 -8.52 -1.76 -3.49
C THR A 68 -7.13 -1.99 -4.09
N ASP A 69 -6.13 -1.38 -3.49
CA ASP A 69 -4.72 -1.58 -3.78
C ASP A 69 -4.02 -2.11 -2.53
N VAL A 70 -3.21 -3.15 -2.69
CA VAL A 70 -2.48 -3.76 -1.58
C VAL A 70 -1.02 -3.98 -1.92
N SER A 71 -0.17 -3.89 -0.92
CA SER A 71 1.23 -4.24 -1.07
C SER A 71 1.44 -5.75 -0.89
N VAL A 72 2.27 -6.31 -1.74
CA VAL A 72 2.70 -7.70 -1.68
C VAL A 72 4.20 -7.80 -1.83
N MET A 73 4.80 -8.91 -1.42
CA MET A 73 6.18 -9.23 -1.74
C MET A 73 6.21 -10.03 -3.03
N VAL A 74 6.99 -9.58 -4.02
CA VAL A 74 7.23 -10.33 -5.27
C VAL A 74 8.68 -10.75 -5.37
N TRP A 75 8.94 -11.90 -6.04
CA TRP A 75 10.31 -12.31 -6.34
C TRP A 75 10.44 -12.89 -7.75
N ASN A 76 11.62 -12.73 -8.33
CA ASN A 76 11.98 -13.27 -9.62
C ASN A 76 12.52 -14.71 -9.44
N LYS A 77 11.71 -15.69 -9.84
CA LYS A 77 12.05 -17.12 -9.67
C LYS A 77 13.30 -17.54 -10.44
N GLU A 78 13.61 -16.90 -11.57
CA GLU A 78 14.82 -17.22 -12.34
C GLU A 78 16.09 -16.73 -11.63
N LEU A 79 16.05 -15.50 -11.08
CA LEU A 79 17.16 -15.00 -10.27
C LEU A 79 17.35 -15.84 -9.00
N TYR A 80 16.24 -16.32 -8.40
CA TYR A 80 16.31 -17.24 -7.26
C TYR A 80 16.99 -18.56 -7.63
N LYS A 81 16.59 -19.19 -8.75
CA LYS A 81 17.23 -20.41 -9.26
C LYS A 81 18.74 -20.21 -9.46
N LYS A 82 19.14 -19.10 -10.10
CA LYS A 82 20.56 -18.73 -10.31
C LYS A 82 21.31 -18.53 -8.99
N ALA A 83 20.67 -17.92 -7.99
CA ALA A 83 21.23 -17.66 -6.67
C ALA A 83 21.24 -18.90 -5.75
N GLY A 84 20.77 -20.05 -6.21
CA GLY A 84 20.66 -21.28 -5.42
C GLY A 84 19.59 -21.22 -4.33
N LEU A 85 18.57 -20.38 -4.54
CA LEU A 85 17.38 -20.29 -3.70
C LEU A 85 16.26 -21.19 -4.24
N ASP A 86 15.36 -21.60 -3.37
CA ASP A 86 14.12 -22.27 -3.79
C ASP A 86 13.21 -21.27 -4.53
N PRO A 87 12.92 -21.47 -5.83
CA PRO A 87 12.15 -20.54 -6.62
C PRO A 87 10.67 -20.48 -6.21
N ASP A 88 10.17 -21.48 -5.49
CA ASP A 88 8.77 -21.55 -5.08
C ASP A 88 8.56 -21.06 -3.64
N LYS A 89 9.60 -20.59 -2.98
CA LYS A 89 9.55 -20.10 -1.61
C LYS A 89 10.01 -18.66 -1.49
N GLY A 90 9.04 -17.75 -1.29
CA GLY A 90 9.31 -16.35 -0.93
C GLY A 90 9.70 -16.18 0.53
N PRO A 91 10.10 -14.97 0.95
CA PRO A 91 10.51 -14.72 2.33
C PRO A 91 9.32 -14.80 3.30
N SER A 92 9.51 -15.48 4.42
CA SER A 92 8.53 -15.61 5.52
C SER A 92 8.82 -14.67 6.69
N SER A 93 9.92 -13.93 6.62
CA SER A 93 10.31 -12.89 7.58
C SER A 93 11.20 -11.84 6.90
N ILE A 94 11.34 -10.67 7.54
CA ILE A 94 12.27 -9.62 7.08
C ILE A 94 13.71 -10.12 7.07
N SER A 95 14.11 -10.97 8.01
CA SER A 95 15.45 -11.58 8.00
C SER A 95 15.65 -12.46 6.77
N GLU A 96 14.67 -13.31 6.44
CA GLU A 96 14.74 -14.17 5.24
C GLU A 96 14.72 -13.32 3.95
N PHE A 97 13.94 -12.24 3.91
CA PHE A 97 13.99 -11.27 2.81
C PHE A 97 15.39 -10.73 2.57
N VAL A 98 16.10 -10.29 3.61
CA VAL A 98 17.48 -9.80 3.50
C VAL A 98 18.43 -10.89 3.00
N GLU A 99 18.33 -12.10 3.55
CA GLU A 99 19.18 -13.22 3.11
C GLU A 99 18.98 -13.57 1.64
N GLN A 100 17.72 -13.65 1.18
CA GLN A 100 17.38 -13.95 -0.21
C GLN A 100 17.85 -12.83 -1.14
N ALA A 101 17.59 -11.56 -0.78
CA ALA A 101 18.06 -10.40 -1.54
C ALA A 101 19.60 -10.40 -1.67
N LYS A 102 20.35 -10.68 -0.59
CA LYS A 102 21.81 -10.74 -0.61
C LYS A 102 22.34 -11.86 -1.49
N LYS A 103 21.69 -13.02 -1.53
CA LYS A 103 22.08 -14.12 -2.44
C LYS A 103 21.90 -13.73 -3.90
N VAL A 104 20.81 -13.03 -4.25
CA VAL A 104 20.62 -12.50 -5.60
C VAL A 104 21.68 -11.42 -5.92
N ALA A 105 21.92 -10.49 -4.99
CA ALA A 105 22.95 -9.46 -5.14
C ALA A 105 24.35 -10.06 -5.41
N ALA A 106 24.66 -11.19 -4.80
CA ALA A 106 25.94 -11.89 -4.96
C ALA A 106 26.15 -12.53 -6.35
N LEU A 107 25.12 -12.58 -7.21
CA LEU A 107 25.26 -12.99 -8.60
C LEU A 107 26.18 -12.04 -9.37
N ASN A 108 26.25 -10.78 -8.97
CA ASN A 108 27.04 -9.71 -9.62
C ASN A 108 26.79 -9.62 -11.14
N GLU A 109 25.59 -9.95 -11.60
CA GLU A 109 25.15 -9.74 -12.97
C GLU A 109 24.89 -8.25 -13.22
N ASP A 110 25.15 -7.76 -14.43
CA ASP A 110 25.01 -6.35 -14.80
C ASP A 110 23.57 -5.84 -14.62
N GLY A 111 23.44 -4.82 -13.80
CA GLY A 111 22.17 -4.18 -13.43
C GLY A 111 21.25 -5.02 -12.54
N VAL A 112 21.68 -6.22 -12.09
CA VAL A 112 20.91 -7.05 -11.15
C VAL A 112 21.19 -6.64 -9.72
N ALA A 113 20.14 -6.55 -8.91
CA ALA A 113 20.22 -6.24 -7.49
C ALA A 113 19.31 -7.14 -6.66
N GLY A 114 19.60 -7.22 -5.36
CA GLY A 114 18.81 -8.00 -4.43
C GLY A 114 17.41 -7.47 -4.27
N SER A 115 17.27 -6.18 -4.00
CA SER A 115 15.99 -5.49 -3.81
C SER A 115 15.99 -4.07 -4.37
N TYR A 116 14.87 -3.38 -4.25
CA TYR A 116 14.70 -1.98 -4.65
C TYR A 116 13.83 -1.22 -3.65
N LEU A 117 14.08 0.07 -3.47
CA LEU A 117 13.34 0.93 -2.57
C LEU A 117 13.19 2.32 -3.18
N ALA A 118 11.98 2.91 -3.10
CA ALA A 118 11.72 4.25 -3.61
C ALA A 118 12.08 5.33 -2.57
N GLY A 119 13.38 5.57 -2.35
CA GLY A 119 13.91 6.36 -1.23
C GLY A 119 13.44 7.81 -1.17
N GLN A 120 12.95 8.41 -2.27
CA GLN A 120 12.42 9.77 -2.33
C GLN A 120 10.88 9.80 -2.45
N SER A 121 10.18 8.67 -2.23
CA SER A 121 8.74 8.60 -2.27
C SER A 121 8.16 8.24 -0.90
N GLY A 122 7.70 9.23 -0.15
CA GLY A 122 7.08 8.99 1.16
C GLY A 122 5.93 7.98 1.07
N GLY A 123 5.06 8.09 0.06
CA GLY A 123 3.93 7.20 -0.14
C GLY A 123 4.33 5.75 -0.46
N ALA A 124 5.30 5.53 -1.37
CA ALA A 124 5.80 4.19 -1.64
C ALA A 124 6.48 3.58 -0.40
N LEU A 125 7.24 4.38 0.36
CA LEU A 125 7.88 3.93 1.59
C LEU A 125 6.87 3.50 2.67
N VAL A 126 5.74 4.20 2.80
CA VAL A 126 4.63 3.78 3.68
C VAL A 126 4.05 2.45 3.20
N PHE A 127 3.76 2.36 1.91
CA PHE A 127 3.18 1.20 1.27
C PHE A 127 4.05 -0.06 1.41
N ASP A 128 5.37 0.11 1.36
CA ASP A 128 6.34 -0.98 1.41
C ASP A 128 6.70 -1.42 2.84
N LEU A 129 6.80 -0.47 3.79
CA LEU A 129 7.44 -0.73 5.09
C LEU A 129 6.46 -0.90 6.24
N PHE A 130 5.32 -0.20 6.26
CA PHE A 130 4.35 -0.30 7.35
C PHE A 130 3.75 -1.70 7.51
N PRO A 131 3.50 -2.48 6.43
CA PRO A 131 2.96 -3.83 6.58
C PRO A 131 3.80 -4.74 7.48
N SER A 132 5.12 -4.63 7.41
CA SER A 132 6.01 -5.46 8.27
C SER A 132 5.87 -5.12 9.75
N VAL A 133 5.60 -3.86 10.08
CA VAL A 133 5.34 -3.42 11.46
C VAL A 133 3.99 -3.95 11.94
N TRP A 134 2.96 -3.83 11.10
CA TRP A 134 1.62 -4.33 11.42
C TRP A 134 1.56 -5.86 11.52
N ALA A 135 2.34 -6.58 10.73
CA ALA A 135 2.46 -8.03 10.79
C ALA A 135 2.91 -8.52 12.18
N ASP A 136 3.74 -7.76 12.85
CA ASP A 136 4.21 -8.07 14.21
C ASP A 136 3.20 -7.70 15.31
N GLY A 137 2.11 -7.02 14.95
CA GLY A 137 1.08 -6.54 15.87
C GLY A 137 1.34 -5.13 16.42
N GLU A 138 2.39 -4.46 15.95
CA GLU A 138 2.71 -3.09 16.34
C GLU A 138 1.88 -2.08 15.54
N THR A 139 1.87 -0.82 15.99
CA THR A 139 1.19 0.29 15.33
C THR A 139 2.20 1.29 14.75
N VAL A 140 1.74 2.11 13.82
CA VAL A 140 2.53 3.20 13.22
C VAL A 140 2.02 4.57 13.66
N LEU A 141 0.76 4.60 14.10
CA LEU A 141 0.06 5.76 14.67
C LEU A 141 -0.73 5.31 15.90
N ASN A 142 -1.03 6.25 16.81
CA ASN A 142 -2.05 6.06 17.84
C ASN A 142 -3.46 6.01 17.21
N ASP A 143 -4.48 5.67 18.00
CA ASP A 143 -5.84 5.49 17.53
C ASP A 143 -6.45 6.76 16.94
N ASP A 144 -6.05 7.93 17.45
CA ASP A 144 -6.53 9.25 17.00
C ASP A 144 -5.77 9.78 15.77
N GLY A 145 -4.67 9.13 15.35
CA GLY A 145 -3.85 9.54 14.21
C GLY A 145 -3.05 10.82 14.41
N THR A 146 -2.85 11.23 15.67
CA THR A 146 -2.17 12.47 16.06
C THR A 146 -0.74 12.24 16.59
N GLU A 147 -0.34 11.00 16.80
CA GLU A 147 0.95 10.62 17.34
C GLU A 147 1.55 9.43 16.58
N ALA A 148 2.80 9.55 16.16
CA ALA A 148 3.55 8.45 15.56
C ALA A 148 4.02 7.46 16.63
N THR A 149 3.90 6.16 16.35
CA THR A 149 4.34 5.06 17.23
C THR A 149 5.45 4.21 16.59
N LEU A 150 6.25 4.83 15.71
CA LEU A 150 7.29 4.15 14.93
C LEU A 150 8.55 3.80 15.75
N ASN A 151 8.70 4.37 16.94
CA ASN A 151 9.83 4.06 17.83
C ASN A 151 9.60 2.72 18.55
N ASN A 152 9.52 1.64 17.77
CA ASN A 152 9.32 0.27 18.25
C ASN A 152 10.33 -0.70 17.61
N ASP A 153 10.44 -1.93 18.14
CA ASP A 153 11.42 -2.92 17.70
C ASP A 153 11.15 -3.43 16.28
N SER A 154 9.89 -3.52 15.87
CA SER A 154 9.54 -3.97 14.51
C SER A 154 9.99 -2.96 13.46
N MET A 155 9.69 -1.67 13.62
CA MET A 155 10.19 -0.62 12.73
C MET A 155 11.70 -0.60 12.70
N LYS A 156 12.35 -0.69 13.87
CA LYS A 156 13.81 -0.76 13.94
C LYS A 156 14.35 -1.94 13.12
N GLY A 157 13.76 -3.12 13.25
CA GLY A 157 14.15 -4.31 12.49
C GLY A 157 14.01 -4.12 10.97
N VAL A 158 12.94 -3.47 10.52
CA VAL A 158 12.72 -3.14 9.11
C VAL A 158 13.78 -2.15 8.61
N LEU A 159 14.07 -1.10 9.36
CA LEU A 159 15.09 -0.10 9.00
C LEU A 159 16.49 -0.71 8.95
N ASP A 160 16.84 -1.54 9.94
CA ASP A 160 18.13 -2.25 9.97
C ASP A 160 18.29 -3.18 8.75
N ALA A 161 17.21 -3.85 8.32
CA ALA A 161 17.19 -4.71 7.13
C ALA A 161 17.51 -3.93 5.84
N TYR A 162 16.84 -2.83 5.60
CA TYR A 162 17.11 -2.00 4.43
C TYR A 162 18.46 -1.30 4.50
N LYS A 163 18.92 -0.93 5.68
CA LYS A 163 20.28 -0.43 5.89
C LYS A 163 21.35 -1.49 5.57
N GLU A 164 21.11 -2.73 5.95
CA GLU A 164 22.00 -3.84 5.61
C GLU A 164 22.08 -4.02 4.08
N LEU A 165 20.95 -4.00 3.39
CA LEU A 165 20.91 -4.07 1.93
C LEU A 165 21.59 -2.87 1.29
N ALA A 166 21.41 -1.66 1.78
CA ALA A 166 22.08 -0.46 1.28
C ALA A 166 23.61 -0.51 1.42
N ASN A 167 24.11 -1.23 2.42
CA ASN A 167 25.54 -1.44 2.65
C ASN A 167 26.09 -2.71 1.97
N THR A 168 25.24 -3.49 1.33
CA THR A 168 25.62 -4.69 0.57
C THR A 168 25.82 -4.32 -0.91
N THR A 169 26.92 -4.76 -1.54
CA THR A 169 27.12 -4.56 -2.98
C THR A 169 25.93 -5.15 -3.75
N ASN A 170 25.29 -4.36 -4.60
CA ASN A 170 24.07 -4.73 -5.32
C ASN A 170 22.90 -5.15 -4.41
N GLY A 171 22.94 -4.85 -3.13
CA GLY A 171 21.84 -5.19 -2.20
C GLY A 171 20.57 -4.41 -2.51
N LEU A 172 20.72 -3.10 -2.75
CA LEU A 172 19.68 -2.26 -3.35
C LEU A 172 20.07 -1.85 -4.77
N GLY A 173 19.12 -1.84 -5.68
CA GLY A 173 19.32 -1.46 -7.07
C GLY A 173 19.78 0.00 -7.22
N ALA A 174 20.55 0.26 -8.28
CA ALA A 174 21.01 1.60 -8.60
C ALA A 174 19.82 2.56 -8.76
N GLY A 175 19.91 3.75 -8.16
CA GLY A 175 18.84 4.74 -8.15
C GLY A 175 17.82 4.60 -7.01
N SER A 176 17.85 3.52 -6.21
CA SER A 176 16.90 3.35 -5.09
C SER A 176 16.85 4.56 -4.16
N LYS A 177 17.99 5.17 -3.86
CA LYS A 177 18.06 6.33 -2.98
C LYS A 177 17.36 7.57 -3.53
N GLU A 178 17.44 7.77 -4.84
CA GLU A 178 16.93 8.93 -5.57
C GLU A 178 15.53 8.69 -6.18
N GLU A 179 15.00 7.45 -6.14
CA GLU A 179 13.71 7.10 -6.76
C GLU A 179 12.56 7.82 -6.08
N THR A 180 11.77 8.55 -6.88
CA THR A 180 10.66 9.38 -6.45
C THR A 180 9.30 8.67 -6.45
N GLY A 181 9.28 7.38 -6.79
CA GLY A 181 8.06 6.56 -6.85
C GLY A 181 7.42 6.51 -8.26
N ALA A 182 7.88 7.32 -9.20
CA ALA A 182 7.30 7.34 -10.55
C ALA A 182 7.59 6.08 -11.36
N THR A 183 8.73 5.45 -11.10
CA THR A 183 9.25 4.29 -11.87
C THR A 183 9.69 3.13 -10.99
N TRP A 184 9.37 3.15 -9.70
CA TRP A 184 9.91 2.20 -8.70
C TRP A 184 9.60 0.72 -8.98
N THR A 185 8.54 0.43 -9.71
CA THR A 185 8.17 -0.93 -10.13
C THR A 185 8.95 -1.42 -11.36
N ALA A 186 9.48 -0.51 -12.19
CA ALA A 186 10.09 -0.85 -13.47
C ALA A 186 11.36 -1.72 -13.34
N PRO A 187 12.27 -1.54 -12.37
CA PRO A 187 13.44 -2.41 -12.24
C PRO A 187 13.07 -3.88 -12.03
N PHE A 188 12.02 -4.18 -11.25
CA PHE A 188 11.53 -5.54 -11.10
C PHE A 188 10.89 -6.06 -12.38
N ALA A 189 9.99 -5.30 -13.00
CA ALA A 189 9.33 -5.68 -14.24
C ALA A 189 10.34 -5.95 -15.39
N ASN A 190 11.49 -5.28 -15.37
CA ASN A 190 12.60 -5.53 -16.30
C ASN A 190 13.50 -6.71 -15.91
N GLY A 191 13.14 -7.51 -14.90
CA GLY A 191 13.89 -8.69 -14.47
C GLY A 191 15.21 -8.41 -13.75
N LYS A 192 15.41 -7.19 -13.24
CA LYS A 192 16.67 -6.75 -12.63
C LYS A 192 16.72 -6.86 -11.11
N ILE A 193 15.58 -7.16 -10.47
CA ILE A 193 15.47 -7.22 -9.01
C ILE A 193 15.09 -8.62 -8.55
N GLY A 194 15.74 -9.11 -7.50
CA GLY A 194 15.48 -10.41 -6.92
C GLY A 194 14.16 -10.49 -6.19
N VAL A 195 13.94 -9.62 -5.22
CA VAL A 195 12.76 -9.61 -4.35
C VAL A 195 12.49 -8.21 -3.84
N MET A 196 11.23 -7.76 -3.84
CA MET A 196 10.85 -6.45 -3.32
C MET A 196 9.34 -6.37 -3.01
N PRO A 197 8.92 -5.44 -2.14
CA PRO A 197 7.52 -5.04 -2.04
C PRO A 197 7.02 -4.47 -3.38
N TYR A 198 5.75 -4.73 -3.70
CA TYR A 198 5.18 -4.39 -5.01
C TYR A 198 3.68 -4.12 -4.92
N PRO A 199 3.10 -3.21 -5.72
CA PRO A 199 1.67 -2.99 -5.73
C PRO A 199 0.96 -4.11 -6.51
N ASN A 200 -0.10 -4.66 -5.93
CA ASN A 200 -0.88 -5.72 -6.60
C ASN A 200 -1.49 -5.25 -7.92
N THR A 201 -1.83 -3.98 -8.05
CA THR A 201 -2.35 -3.37 -9.29
C THR A 201 -1.39 -3.48 -10.48
N SER A 202 -0.09 -3.68 -10.22
CA SER A 202 0.91 -3.91 -11.27
C SER A 202 1.26 -5.40 -11.47
N THR A 203 0.74 -6.32 -10.65
CA THR A 203 1.10 -7.75 -10.76
C THR A 203 0.48 -8.42 -11.98
N THR A 204 -0.70 -8.00 -12.43
CA THR A 204 -1.34 -8.52 -13.64
C THR A 204 -0.43 -8.37 -14.87
N ALA A 205 0.22 -7.22 -15.01
CA ALA A 205 1.16 -7.00 -16.10
C ALA A 205 2.38 -7.93 -16.03
N LEU A 206 2.85 -8.27 -14.83
CA LEU A 206 3.93 -9.25 -14.63
C LEU A 206 3.48 -10.66 -15.04
N PHE A 207 2.28 -11.07 -14.65
CA PHE A 207 1.75 -12.38 -15.00
C PHE A 207 1.45 -12.53 -16.50
N ASP A 208 1.06 -11.46 -17.16
CA ASP A 208 0.87 -11.44 -18.60
C ASP A 208 2.22 -11.49 -19.35
N ALA A 209 3.23 -10.73 -18.87
CA ALA A 209 4.58 -10.81 -19.42
C ALA A 209 5.19 -12.21 -19.26
N GLU A 210 4.94 -12.91 -18.15
CA GLU A 210 5.34 -14.30 -17.94
C GLU A 210 4.74 -15.24 -19.01
N LYS A 211 3.45 -15.09 -19.32
CA LYS A 211 2.78 -15.89 -20.38
C LYS A 211 3.39 -15.67 -21.77
N ASP A 212 3.93 -14.47 -21.99
CA ASP A 212 4.60 -14.09 -23.24
C ASP A 212 6.09 -14.46 -23.27
N GLY A 213 6.56 -15.26 -22.30
CA GLY A 213 7.95 -15.77 -22.24
C GLY A 213 8.88 -14.92 -21.38
N GLY A 214 8.34 -14.04 -20.54
CA GLY A 214 9.07 -13.37 -19.47
C GLY A 214 9.43 -14.32 -18.31
N PHE A 215 10.11 -13.79 -17.30
CA PHE A 215 10.49 -14.56 -16.11
C PHE A 215 9.29 -14.89 -15.22
N GLU A 216 9.36 -16.05 -14.56
CA GLU A 216 8.33 -16.47 -13.59
C GLU A 216 8.39 -15.63 -12.31
N VAL A 217 7.21 -15.22 -11.83
CA VAL A 217 7.05 -14.37 -10.64
C VAL A 217 6.42 -15.16 -9.48
N GLY A 218 7.01 -15.06 -8.31
CA GLY A 218 6.39 -15.50 -7.07
C GLY A 218 5.75 -14.33 -6.32
N VAL A 219 4.72 -14.62 -5.53
CA VAL A 219 3.98 -13.61 -4.73
C VAL A 219 3.67 -14.16 -3.35
N THR A 220 3.90 -13.35 -2.32
CA THR A 220 3.49 -13.62 -0.93
C THR A 220 3.03 -12.31 -0.26
N PRO A 221 2.23 -12.36 0.81
CA PRO A 221 1.99 -11.19 1.65
C PRO A 221 3.30 -10.61 2.21
N ILE A 222 3.32 -9.33 2.58
CA ILE A 222 4.50 -8.70 3.19
C ILE A 222 4.77 -9.35 4.55
N PRO A 223 5.98 -9.89 4.78
CA PRO A 223 6.32 -10.52 6.05
C PRO A 223 6.67 -9.50 7.14
N GLY A 224 6.43 -9.87 8.40
CA GLY A 224 6.94 -9.16 9.57
C GLY A 224 8.39 -9.50 9.90
N THR A 225 8.88 -8.97 11.02
CA THR A 225 10.19 -9.36 11.57
C THR A 225 10.14 -10.77 12.18
N LYS A 226 8.94 -11.23 12.56
CA LYS A 226 8.70 -12.58 13.11
C LYS A 226 8.23 -13.51 11.98
N GLU A 227 8.79 -14.72 11.96
CA GLU A 227 8.46 -15.72 10.95
C GLU A 227 6.95 -16.06 10.92
N GLY A 228 6.40 -16.16 9.70
CA GLY A 228 5.01 -16.55 9.47
C GLY A 228 3.97 -15.47 9.83
N LYS A 229 4.39 -14.27 10.20
CA LYS A 229 3.51 -13.11 10.40
C LYS A 229 3.50 -12.27 9.15
N THR A 230 2.33 -11.90 8.68
CA THR A 230 2.15 -11.13 7.44
C THR A 230 1.09 -10.06 7.58
N SER A 231 1.23 -9.01 6.78
CA SER A 231 0.22 -7.96 6.64
C SER A 231 0.29 -7.35 5.24
N THR A 232 -0.53 -6.36 4.97
CA THR A 232 -0.51 -5.55 3.76
C THR A 232 -0.88 -4.11 4.06
N PHE A 233 -0.42 -3.17 3.25
CA PHE A 233 -1.03 -1.86 3.18
C PHE A 233 -2.36 -2.00 2.43
N LEU A 234 -3.45 -1.63 3.07
CA LEU A 234 -4.77 -1.58 2.46
C LEU A 234 -5.00 -0.16 1.92
N GLY A 235 -4.58 0.05 0.70
CA GLY A 235 -4.68 1.29 -0.03
C GLY A 235 -5.75 1.24 -1.12
N GLY A 236 -5.57 2.08 -2.12
CA GLY A 236 -6.47 2.28 -3.23
C GLY A 236 -7.22 3.60 -3.11
N ASP A 237 -8.36 3.69 -3.77
CA ASP A 237 -9.11 4.93 -3.86
C ASP A 237 -10.44 4.86 -3.13
N ALA A 238 -10.86 6.00 -2.60
CA ALA A 238 -12.17 6.23 -2.01
C ALA A 238 -12.95 7.25 -2.84
N MET A 239 -14.28 7.10 -2.87
CA MET A 239 -15.19 8.03 -3.54
C MET A 239 -16.15 8.65 -2.56
N GLY A 240 -16.28 9.97 -2.62
CA GLY A 240 -17.26 10.74 -1.86
C GLY A 240 -18.14 11.61 -2.76
N ILE A 241 -19.25 12.10 -2.22
CA ILE A 241 -20.14 13.05 -2.89
C ILE A 241 -19.70 14.46 -2.52
N SER A 242 -19.46 15.30 -3.52
CA SER A 242 -19.11 16.70 -3.27
C SER A 242 -20.22 17.41 -2.46
N LYS A 243 -19.83 18.15 -1.43
CA LYS A 243 -20.77 18.93 -0.58
C LYS A 243 -21.63 19.92 -1.37
N ASP A 244 -21.07 20.47 -2.45
CA ASP A 244 -21.77 21.46 -3.30
C ASP A 244 -22.48 20.82 -4.49
N SER A 245 -22.54 19.49 -4.55
CA SER A 245 -23.25 18.78 -5.62
C SER A 245 -24.74 19.12 -5.63
N LYS A 246 -25.26 19.46 -6.80
CA LYS A 246 -26.72 19.62 -7.03
C LYS A 246 -27.40 18.30 -7.40
N HIS A 247 -26.64 17.20 -7.43
CA HIS A 247 -27.06 15.88 -7.89
C HIS A 247 -26.75 14.78 -6.87
N VAL A 248 -26.91 15.09 -5.57
CA VAL A 248 -26.55 14.15 -4.48
C VAL A 248 -27.25 12.81 -4.64
N ALA A 249 -28.56 12.79 -4.96
CA ALA A 249 -29.32 11.56 -5.13
C ALA A 249 -28.82 10.71 -6.31
N GLN A 250 -28.46 11.34 -7.43
CA GLN A 250 -27.92 10.63 -8.61
C GLN A 250 -26.50 10.12 -8.34
N ALA A 251 -25.68 10.92 -7.66
CA ALA A 251 -24.34 10.51 -7.23
C ALA A 251 -24.41 9.31 -6.29
N TRP A 252 -25.31 9.34 -5.30
CA TRP A 252 -25.52 8.21 -4.40
C TRP A 252 -26.01 6.96 -5.15
N ASN A 253 -26.96 7.10 -6.07
CA ASN A 253 -27.43 5.98 -6.88
C ASN A 253 -26.29 5.30 -7.68
N PHE A 254 -25.34 6.10 -8.18
CA PHE A 254 -24.14 5.56 -8.83
C PHE A 254 -23.22 4.86 -7.82
N LEU A 255 -22.91 5.49 -6.69
CA LEU A 255 -22.00 4.93 -5.69
C LEU A 255 -22.57 3.65 -5.06
N SER A 256 -23.85 3.62 -4.72
CA SER A 256 -24.50 2.43 -4.16
C SER A 256 -24.56 1.28 -5.16
N TRP A 257 -24.81 1.56 -6.46
CA TRP A 257 -24.70 0.56 -7.50
C TRP A 257 -23.26 0.01 -7.61
N LEU A 258 -22.26 0.89 -7.55
CA LEU A 258 -20.85 0.50 -7.64
C LEU A 258 -20.44 -0.43 -6.50
N MET A 259 -21.06 -0.31 -5.33
CA MET A 259 -20.83 -1.18 -4.17
C MET A 259 -21.55 -2.54 -4.26
N SER A 260 -22.42 -2.75 -5.24
CA SER A 260 -23.06 -4.05 -5.43
C SER A 260 -22.07 -5.12 -5.89
N ASN A 261 -22.29 -6.39 -5.49
CA ASN A 261 -21.44 -7.51 -5.89
C ASN A 261 -21.36 -7.66 -7.42
N ASP A 262 -22.46 -7.38 -8.13
CA ASP A 262 -22.51 -7.46 -9.60
C ASP A 262 -21.62 -6.38 -10.25
N ALA A 263 -21.67 -5.14 -9.78
CA ALA A 263 -20.80 -4.07 -10.27
C ALA A 263 -19.34 -4.32 -9.89
N GLN A 264 -19.06 -4.72 -8.64
CA GLN A 264 -17.70 -5.06 -8.18
C GLN A 264 -17.08 -6.18 -9.02
N LYS A 265 -17.85 -7.19 -9.39
CA LYS A 265 -17.40 -8.23 -10.30
C LYS A 265 -17.12 -7.67 -11.70
N LYS A 266 -18.11 -7.00 -12.32
CA LYS A 266 -18.04 -6.57 -13.73
C LYS A 266 -17.05 -5.43 -13.99
N VAL A 267 -16.95 -4.50 -13.04
CA VAL A 267 -16.11 -3.30 -13.20
C VAL A 267 -14.66 -3.58 -12.79
N PHE A 268 -14.45 -4.39 -11.74
CA PHE A 268 -13.12 -4.64 -11.19
C PHE A 268 -12.63 -6.06 -11.47
N ALA A 269 -13.25 -7.09 -10.91
CA ALA A 269 -12.72 -8.44 -10.99
C ALA A 269 -12.57 -8.98 -12.43
N ASP A 270 -13.56 -8.75 -13.30
CA ASP A 270 -13.52 -9.19 -14.70
C ASP A 270 -12.48 -8.41 -15.53
N ASN A 271 -11.93 -7.30 -15.00
CA ASN A 271 -10.87 -6.50 -15.63
C ASN A 271 -9.49 -6.69 -14.95
N GLY A 272 -9.38 -7.62 -14.00
CA GLY A 272 -8.11 -7.93 -13.32
C GLY A 272 -7.78 -7.03 -12.14
N ASP A 273 -8.68 -6.11 -11.78
CA ASP A 273 -8.56 -5.25 -10.61
C ASP A 273 -9.06 -5.93 -9.34
N THR A 274 -8.64 -5.44 -8.18
CA THR A 274 -9.05 -5.98 -6.89
C THR A 274 -10.35 -5.31 -6.43
N ALA A 275 -11.39 -6.13 -6.25
CA ALA A 275 -12.68 -5.66 -5.74
C ALA A 275 -12.58 -5.18 -4.29
N SER A 276 -13.47 -4.26 -3.93
CA SER A 276 -13.55 -3.70 -2.57
C SER A 276 -14.58 -4.42 -1.66
N ASN A 277 -15.32 -5.39 -2.20
CA ASN A 277 -16.28 -6.19 -1.45
C ASN A 277 -15.69 -7.56 -1.10
N ILE A 278 -15.75 -7.93 0.17
CA ILE A 278 -15.23 -9.21 0.68
C ILE A 278 -15.91 -10.41 0.00
N GLN A 279 -17.23 -10.35 -0.20
CA GLN A 279 -17.97 -11.42 -0.88
C GLN A 279 -17.52 -11.58 -2.35
N THR A 280 -17.29 -10.47 -3.04
CA THR A 280 -16.76 -10.50 -4.41
C THR A 280 -15.35 -11.06 -4.44
N LEU A 281 -14.48 -10.67 -3.49
CA LEU A 281 -13.13 -11.26 -3.36
C LEU A 281 -13.17 -12.76 -3.17
N LYS A 282 -14.11 -13.28 -2.36
CA LYS A 282 -14.27 -14.73 -2.11
C LYS A 282 -14.84 -15.51 -3.30
N THR A 283 -15.59 -14.86 -4.19
CA THR A 283 -16.39 -15.58 -5.19
C THR A 283 -15.96 -15.35 -6.63
N ALA A 284 -15.56 -14.14 -6.99
CA ALA A 284 -15.27 -13.77 -8.38
C ALA A 284 -13.89 -14.25 -8.88
N TYR A 285 -12.96 -14.51 -7.96
CA TYR A 285 -11.58 -14.87 -8.29
C TYR A 285 -11.25 -16.35 -8.13
N LYS A 286 -12.27 -17.23 -8.05
CA LYS A 286 -12.06 -18.67 -7.83
C LYS A 286 -11.24 -19.35 -8.92
N ASP A 287 -11.39 -18.89 -10.15
CA ASP A 287 -10.69 -19.41 -11.32
C ASP A 287 -9.50 -18.52 -11.74
N ALA A 288 -9.17 -17.50 -10.94
CA ALA A 288 -8.03 -16.63 -11.18
C ALA A 288 -6.70 -17.36 -10.86
N ASP A 289 -5.60 -16.77 -11.33
CA ASP A 289 -4.26 -17.23 -10.99
C ASP A 289 -4.12 -17.42 -9.47
N PRO A 290 -3.55 -18.53 -8.98
CA PRO A 290 -3.38 -18.78 -7.54
C PRO A 290 -2.68 -17.63 -6.79
N ARG A 291 -1.82 -16.86 -7.46
CA ARG A 291 -1.16 -15.69 -6.89
C ARG A 291 -2.15 -14.56 -6.60
N VAL A 292 -3.14 -14.35 -7.46
CA VAL A 292 -4.24 -13.40 -7.22
C VAL A 292 -5.07 -13.84 -6.02
N GLN A 293 -5.31 -15.14 -5.86
CA GLN A 293 -6.01 -15.68 -4.68
C GLN A 293 -5.19 -15.45 -3.40
N THR A 294 -3.86 -15.61 -3.47
CA THR A 294 -2.94 -15.30 -2.36
C THR A 294 -3.02 -13.82 -1.97
N ILE A 295 -3.01 -12.90 -2.95
CA ILE A 295 -3.17 -11.46 -2.73
C ILE A 295 -4.51 -11.18 -2.03
N ASN A 296 -5.60 -11.72 -2.55
CA ASN A 296 -6.94 -11.48 -2.02
C ASN A 296 -7.13 -12.06 -0.60
N SER A 297 -6.46 -13.17 -0.27
CA SER A 297 -6.56 -13.79 1.06
C SER A 297 -6.15 -12.84 2.18
N VAL A 298 -5.13 -12.02 1.95
CA VAL A 298 -4.65 -11.06 2.98
C VAL A 298 -5.75 -10.06 3.35
N ILE A 299 -6.54 -9.64 2.36
CA ILE A 299 -7.67 -8.74 2.56
C ILE A 299 -8.82 -9.47 3.26
N ILE A 300 -9.16 -10.66 2.76
CA ILE A 300 -10.25 -11.51 3.30
C ILE A 300 -10.02 -11.87 4.76
N ASP A 301 -8.76 -12.11 5.14
CA ASP A 301 -8.36 -12.48 6.50
C ASP A 301 -8.26 -11.27 7.45
N GLY A 302 -8.50 -10.05 6.94
CA GLY A 302 -8.46 -8.82 7.73
C GLY A 302 -7.05 -8.39 8.15
N ASN A 303 -6.02 -8.85 7.46
CA ASN A 303 -4.61 -8.54 7.76
C ASN A 303 -4.14 -7.23 7.11
N GLY A 304 -4.99 -6.53 6.37
CA GLY A 304 -4.69 -5.23 5.78
C GLY A 304 -5.02 -4.07 6.73
N LYS A 305 -4.19 -3.02 6.70
CA LYS A 305 -4.43 -1.78 7.45
C LYS A 305 -4.25 -0.55 6.58
N THR A 306 -5.02 0.49 6.89
CA THR A 306 -4.90 1.84 6.33
C THR A 306 -4.57 2.80 7.47
N PRO A 307 -3.49 3.59 7.39
CA PRO A 307 -3.22 4.59 8.40
C PRO A 307 -4.27 5.72 8.34
N LYS A 308 -4.67 6.23 9.52
CA LYS A 308 -5.69 7.26 9.65
C LYS A 308 -5.10 8.48 10.32
N SER A 309 -5.03 9.60 9.60
CA SER A 309 -4.67 10.90 10.15
C SER A 309 -5.09 12.00 9.18
N ALA A 310 -5.58 13.11 9.69
CA ALA A 310 -5.86 14.31 8.91
C ALA A 310 -4.56 14.93 8.34
N ALA A 311 -3.44 14.82 9.05
CA ALA A 311 -2.14 15.32 8.61
C ALA A 311 -1.27 14.26 7.89
N PHE A 312 -1.88 13.14 7.44
CA PHE A 312 -1.13 12.03 6.84
C PHE A 312 -0.29 12.45 5.64
N ASN A 313 -0.81 13.32 4.79
CA ASN A 313 -0.08 13.79 3.62
C ASN A 313 1.21 14.53 3.99
N GLU A 314 1.12 15.44 4.94
CA GLU A 314 2.24 16.27 5.39
C GLU A 314 3.29 15.46 6.15
N ALA A 315 2.84 14.54 6.99
CA ALA A 315 3.72 13.72 7.82
C ALA A 315 4.42 12.61 7.03
N PHE A 316 3.76 12.05 6.01
CA PHE A 316 4.23 10.84 5.32
C PHE A 316 4.42 10.97 3.80
N ASN A 317 3.45 11.53 3.06
CA ASN A 317 3.47 11.48 1.59
C ASN A 317 4.21 12.66 0.94
N ALA A 318 4.20 13.82 1.57
CA ALA A 318 4.79 15.02 0.98
C ALA A 318 6.31 14.86 0.76
N ALA A 319 6.81 15.42 -0.32
CA ALA A 319 8.25 15.47 -0.56
C ALA A 319 8.95 16.22 0.56
N GLY A 320 9.96 15.61 1.15
CA GLY A 320 10.67 16.15 2.31
C GLY A 320 9.90 15.98 3.63
N SER A 321 8.86 15.15 3.68
CA SER A 321 8.16 14.82 4.91
C SER A 321 9.12 14.25 5.96
N PRO A 322 8.83 14.39 7.26
CA PRO A 322 9.67 13.83 8.30
C PRO A 322 9.81 12.30 8.19
N TRP A 323 8.79 11.60 7.69
CA TRP A 323 8.87 10.18 7.35
C TRP A 323 9.91 9.89 6.26
N GLN A 324 9.87 10.60 5.14
CA GLN A 324 10.85 10.43 4.07
C GLN A 324 12.27 10.70 4.59
N LEU A 325 12.46 11.72 5.40
CA LEU A 325 13.76 12.07 6.00
C LEU A 325 14.23 10.98 6.98
N LEU A 326 13.32 10.41 7.79
CA LEU A 326 13.64 9.28 8.67
C LEU A 326 14.23 8.13 7.85
N ILE A 327 13.56 7.72 6.76
CA ILE A 327 14.03 6.60 5.93
C ILE A 327 15.38 6.92 5.26
N GLN A 328 15.54 8.11 4.69
CA GLN A 328 16.80 8.54 4.09
C GLN A 328 17.96 8.46 5.10
N ASN A 329 17.73 8.94 6.32
CA ASN A 329 18.72 8.90 7.38
C ASN A 329 18.98 7.49 7.90
N ALA A 330 17.92 6.70 8.12
CA ALA A 330 18.05 5.35 8.66
C ALA A 330 18.77 4.41 7.70
N VAL A 331 18.43 4.45 6.42
CA VAL A 331 18.96 3.51 5.41
C VAL A 331 20.33 3.95 4.88
N TRP A 332 20.51 5.22 4.55
CA TRP A 332 21.74 5.71 3.90
C TRP A 332 22.59 6.67 4.74
N GLY A 333 22.18 6.96 5.95
CA GLY A 333 22.86 7.92 6.84
C GLY A 333 22.91 7.49 8.29
N LYS A 334 22.55 8.42 9.14
CA LYS A 334 22.41 8.22 10.59
C LYS A 334 21.04 8.71 11.02
N SER A 335 20.30 7.87 11.76
CA SER A 335 18.99 8.17 12.31
C SER A 335 19.02 8.00 13.83
N ASP A 336 18.25 8.82 14.51
CA ASP A 336 17.80 8.61 15.88
C ASP A 336 16.28 8.38 15.79
N LEU A 337 15.86 7.10 15.78
CA LEU A 337 14.47 6.71 15.56
C LEU A 337 13.51 7.41 16.54
N LYS A 338 13.94 7.68 17.79
CA LYS A 338 13.13 8.38 18.76
C LYS A 338 12.93 9.85 18.38
N ALA A 339 13.99 10.54 17.96
CA ALA A 339 13.92 11.93 17.51
C ALA A 339 13.13 12.04 16.20
N ASP A 340 13.35 11.13 15.26
CA ASP A 340 12.65 11.08 13.98
C ASP A 340 11.13 10.81 14.18
N ASN A 341 10.76 9.89 15.10
CA ASN A 341 9.37 9.65 15.50
C ASN A 341 8.72 10.91 16.07
N GLN A 342 9.44 11.65 16.92
CA GLN A 342 8.92 12.90 17.48
C GLN A 342 8.68 13.96 16.38
N ALA A 343 9.59 14.07 15.41
CA ALA A 343 9.42 15.00 14.29
C ALA A 343 8.18 14.69 13.43
N ILE A 344 7.81 13.40 13.31
CA ILE A 344 6.57 13.00 12.65
C ILE A 344 5.36 13.39 13.51
N THR A 345 5.41 13.12 14.82
CA THR A 345 4.36 13.50 15.77
C THR A 345 4.10 15.00 15.77
N ASP A 346 5.16 15.83 15.73
CA ASP A 346 5.03 17.29 15.70
C ASP A 346 4.28 17.81 14.47
N VAL A 347 4.23 17.04 13.38
CA VAL A 347 3.44 17.37 12.18
C VAL A 347 2.01 16.83 12.30
N LEU A 348 1.84 15.67 12.93
CA LEU A 348 0.52 15.04 13.10
C LEU A 348 -0.38 15.79 14.08
N ASP A 349 0.21 16.49 15.07
CA ASP A 349 -0.48 17.23 16.15
C ASP A 349 -0.85 18.69 15.75
N GLN A 350 -0.63 19.10 14.51
CA GLN A 350 -0.94 20.45 13.99
C GLN A 350 -2.38 20.54 13.49
#